data_c2ad74dc7e3a8c83d79d834dd646f622
#
_entry.id   c2ad74dc7e3a8c83d79d834dd646f622
#
_cell.length_a   1.000
_cell.length_b   1.000
_cell.length_c   1.000
_cell.angle_alpha   90.00
_cell.angle_beta   90.00
_cell.angle_gamma   90.00
#
_symmetry.space_group_name_H-M   'P 1'
#
loop_
_entity.id
_entity.type
_entity.pdbx_description
1 polymer ?
#
loop_
_entity_poly.entity_id
_entity_poly.type
_entity_poly.pdbx_seq_one_letter_code
_entity_poly.pdbx_strand_id
1 'polypeptide(L)'
;MRRVTLLLGGRPFVCRRLCLPHMRPGRLRGVLRHEMDTAGEIADPLDDYMLLDRDLRRGTDTVLATRVERGVIGDWAELARALGLGLVSIDLAAAGLIRLVRALPEHRQRTFLVLVPEGGFLSAFLFDRGLYRYAARSRRRGPWGTPGCAGEVLQRVSGIVQFYQTEKSSHPLTHLYFGGGADRELAACAPGAAALGLQAQRFPDSPLVQLPEGWSLADCLYTAGALMD
;
A
#
# COMPACT_ATOMS: atom_id res chain seq x y z
N MET A 1 -12.17 -8.61 26.80
CA MET A 1 -11.98 -9.11 25.42
C MET A 1 -10.97 -8.19 24.72
N ARG A 2 -9.88 -8.75 24.14
CA ARG A 2 -8.89 -7.93 23.39
C ARG A 2 -9.50 -7.47 22.09
N ARG A 3 -9.41 -6.17 21.82
CA ARG A 3 -9.89 -5.56 20.56
C ARG A 3 -8.80 -5.70 19.49
N VAL A 4 -9.17 -6.13 18.29
CA VAL A 4 -8.23 -6.32 17.19
C VAL A 4 -8.77 -5.72 15.90
N THR A 5 -7.87 -5.18 15.10
CA THR A 5 -8.07 -4.85 13.69
C THR A 5 -7.29 -5.88 12.86
N LEU A 6 -7.97 -6.53 11.94
CA LEU A 6 -7.34 -7.48 11.02
C LEU A 6 -6.93 -6.74 9.75
N LEU A 7 -5.68 -6.97 9.32
CA LEU A 7 -5.20 -6.45 8.05
C LEU A 7 -5.13 -7.55 7.00
N LEU A 8 -5.90 -7.38 5.94
CA LEU A 8 -5.86 -8.28 4.80
C LEU A 8 -4.71 -7.90 3.88
N GLY A 9 -3.81 -8.86 3.65
CA GLY A 9 -2.78 -8.81 2.61
C GLY A 9 -3.03 -9.90 1.57
N GLY A 10 -2.49 -9.75 0.37
CA GLY A 10 -2.56 -10.82 -0.62
C GLY A 10 -3.69 -10.75 -1.63
N ARG A 11 -4.33 -11.87 -1.97
CA ARG A 11 -5.22 -12.01 -3.11
C ARG A 11 -6.73 -12.19 -2.85
N PRO A 12 -7.30 -12.00 -1.67
CA PRO A 12 -8.75 -12.16 -1.60
C PRO A 12 -9.53 -10.90 -2.03
N PHE A 13 -8.84 -9.90 -2.60
CA PHE A 13 -9.49 -8.63 -2.95
C PHE A 13 -8.94 -8.02 -4.25
N VAL A 14 -9.76 -7.19 -4.87
CA VAL A 14 -9.40 -6.34 -6.01
C VAL A 14 -9.41 -4.89 -5.56
N CYS A 15 -8.36 -4.14 -5.91
CA CYS A 15 -8.28 -2.71 -5.66
C CYS A 15 -8.12 -1.95 -6.97
N ARG A 16 -8.84 -0.82 -7.09
CA ARG A 16 -8.69 0.13 -8.20
C ARG A 16 -8.59 1.56 -7.66
N ARG A 17 -7.64 2.31 -8.19
CA ARG A 17 -7.60 3.77 -8.01
C ARG A 17 -8.47 4.40 -9.10
N LEU A 18 -9.52 5.10 -8.68
CA LEU A 18 -10.48 5.75 -9.56
C LEU A 18 -10.49 7.25 -9.30
N CYS A 19 -10.57 8.04 -10.37
CA CYS A 19 -10.79 9.49 -10.30
C CYS A 19 -12.22 9.75 -10.83
N LEU A 20 -13.08 10.22 -9.95
CA LEU A 20 -14.51 10.37 -10.22
C LEU A 20 -14.97 11.81 -9.94
N PRO A 21 -16.02 12.32 -10.60
CA PRO A 21 -16.61 13.58 -10.22
C PRO A 21 -17.02 13.57 -8.75
N HIS A 22 -16.86 14.71 -8.07
CA HIS A 22 -17.31 14.86 -6.69
C HIS A 22 -18.82 14.60 -6.58
N MET A 23 -19.23 13.73 -5.69
CA MET A 23 -20.62 13.35 -5.50
C MET A 23 -20.94 12.95 -4.07
N ARG A 24 -22.23 12.90 -3.73
CA ARG A 24 -22.67 12.43 -2.41
C ARG A 24 -22.30 10.96 -2.18
N PRO A 25 -21.96 10.54 -0.93
CA PRO A 25 -21.49 9.20 -0.62
C PRO A 25 -22.40 8.07 -1.13
N GLY A 26 -23.72 8.23 -1.06
CA GLY A 26 -24.67 7.22 -1.54
C GLY A 26 -24.58 6.98 -3.05
N ARG A 27 -24.43 8.07 -3.85
CA ARG A 27 -24.25 7.98 -5.30
C ARG A 27 -22.87 7.41 -5.64
N LEU A 28 -21.84 7.81 -4.89
CA LEU A 28 -20.48 7.31 -5.07
C LEU A 28 -20.42 5.78 -4.93
N ARG A 29 -21.06 5.22 -3.90
CA ARG A 29 -21.12 3.76 -3.73
C ARG A 29 -21.74 3.03 -4.91
N GLY A 30 -22.81 3.60 -5.50
CA GLY A 30 -23.44 3.03 -6.70
C GLY A 30 -22.51 3.02 -7.92
N VAL A 31 -21.82 4.15 -8.16
CA VAL A 31 -20.83 4.27 -9.25
C VAL A 31 -19.66 3.31 -9.02
N LEU A 32 -19.14 3.24 -7.79
CA LEU A 32 -18.01 2.34 -7.47
C LEU A 32 -18.38 0.89 -7.71
N ARG A 33 -19.59 0.46 -7.35
CA ARG A 33 -20.04 -0.91 -7.60
C ARG A 33 -20.00 -1.23 -9.10
N HIS A 34 -20.51 -0.33 -9.94
CA HIS A 34 -20.49 -0.49 -11.39
C HIS A 34 -19.06 -0.54 -11.95
N GLU A 35 -18.19 0.38 -11.52
CA GLU A 35 -16.79 0.42 -11.93
C GLU A 35 -16.01 -0.84 -11.50
N MET A 36 -16.35 -1.40 -10.35
CA MET A 36 -15.73 -2.62 -9.84
C MET A 36 -16.27 -3.89 -10.51
N ASP A 37 -17.49 -3.88 -11.07
CA ASP A 37 -18.03 -5.03 -11.82
C ASP A 37 -17.18 -5.36 -13.04
N THR A 38 -16.51 -4.37 -13.63
CA THR A 38 -15.57 -4.57 -14.75
C THR A 38 -14.19 -5.10 -14.32
N ALA A 39 -13.93 -5.21 -13.01
CA ALA A 39 -12.62 -5.57 -12.47
C ALA A 39 -12.38 -7.07 -12.31
N GLY A 40 -13.39 -7.89 -12.53
CA GLY A 40 -13.39 -9.33 -12.39
C GLY A 40 -14.57 -9.82 -11.57
N GLU A 41 -14.99 -11.04 -11.84
CA GLU A 41 -16.09 -11.68 -11.12
C GLU A 41 -15.62 -12.11 -9.73
N ILE A 42 -16.23 -11.54 -8.70
CA ILE A 42 -16.16 -12.01 -7.32
C ILE A 42 -17.58 -12.36 -6.89
N ALA A 43 -17.76 -13.59 -6.40
CA ALA A 43 -19.03 -14.03 -5.90
C ALA A 43 -19.42 -13.25 -4.62
N ASP A 44 -20.69 -12.87 -4.48
CA ASP A 44 -21.22 -12.10 -3.33
C ASP A 44 -20.27 -10.99 -2.85
N PRO A 45 -20.03 -9.94 -3.69
CA PRO A 45 -19.02 -8.94 -3.40
C PRO A 45 -19.42 -7.98 -2.28
N LEU A 46 -18.42 -7.60 -1.48
CA LEU A 46 -18.46 -6.44 -0.60
C LEU A 46 -17.57 -5.36 -1.20
N ASP A 47 -18.13 -4.18 -1.41
CA ASP A 47 -17.41 -3.01 -1.92
C ASP A 47 -17.23 -1.96 -0.83
N ASP A 48 -16.03 -1.41 -0.76
CA ASP A 48 -15.72 -0.26 0.08
C ASP A 48 -14.71 0.66 -0.63
N TYR A 49 -14.46 1.83 -0.07
CA TYR A 49 -13.50 2.77 -0.62
C TYR A 49 -12.84 3.64 0.43
N MET A 50 -11.60 4.04 0.13
CA MET A 50 -10.86 5.08 0.84
C MET A 50 -10.73 6.31 -0.05
N LEU A 51 -11.07 7.49 0.47
CA LEU A 51 -10.78 8.74 -0.20
C LEU A 51 -9.27 9.01 -0.15
N LEU A 52 -8.63 9.06 -1.31
CA LEU A 52 -7.20 9.34 -1.45
C LEU A 52 -6.92 10.84 -1.57
N ASP A 53 -7.72 11.54 -2.36
CA ASP A 53 -7.53 12.97 -2.63
C ASP A 53 -8.83 13.60 -3.09
N ARG A 54 -8.97 14.92 -2.85
CA ARG A 54 -10.08 15.75 -3.33
C ARG A 54 -9.57 17.00 -4.02
N ASP A 55 -9.79 17.06 -5.32
CA ASP A 55 -9.49 18.28 -6.09
C ASP A 55 -10.74 19.15 -6.22
N LEU A 56 -10.86 20.12 -5.33
CA LEU A 56 -12.00 21.06 -5.32
C LEU A 56 -12.04 21.95 -6.58
N ARG A 57 -10.88 22.20 -7.22
CA ARG A 57 -10.81 23.03 -8.42
C ARG A 57 -11.37 22.30 -9.63
N ARG A 58 -11.08 21.01 -9.74
CA ARG A 58 -11.60 20.16 -10.82
C ARG A 58 -12.93 19.51 -10.49
N GLY A 59 -13.39 19.62 -9.24
CA GLY A 59 -14.60 18.95 -8.77
C GLY A 59 -14.48 17.42 -8.82
N THR A 60 -13.31 16.86 -8.53
CA THR A 60 -13.06 15.41 -8.59
C THR A 60 -12.55 14.86 -7.27
N ASP A 61 -12.96 13.63 -6.96
CA ASP A 61 -12.45 12.81 -5.88
C ASP A 61 -11.65 11.65 -6.45
N THR A 62 -10.47 11.43 -5.92
CA THR A 62 -9.69 10.21 -6.18
C THR A 62 -9.88 9.25 -5.03
N VAL A 63 -10.30 8.02 -5.34
CA VAL A 63 -10.57 6.98 -4.35
C VAL A 63 -9.78 5.72 -4.66
N LEU A 64 -9.44 4.95 -3.62
CA LEU A 64 -9.07 3.56 -3.71
C LEU A 64 -10.31 2.73 -3.46
N ALA A 65 -10.92 2.23 -4.52
CA ALA A 65 -12.04 1.30 -4.44
C ALA A 65 -11.54 -0.11 -4.21
N THR A 66 -12.24 -0.85 -3.37
CA THR A 66 -11.87 -2.23 -3.01
C THR A 66 -13.09 -3.11 -3.08
N ARG A 67 -12.90 -4.33 -3.61
CA ARG A 67 -13.89 -5.39 -3.66
C ARG A 67 -13.30 -6.66 -3.07
N VAL A 68 -14.07 -7.32 -2.21
CA VAL A 68 -13.71 -8.59 -1.57
C VAL A 68 -14.92 -9.51 -1.56
N GLU A 69 -14.70 -10.81 -1.57
CA GLU A 69 -15.78 -11.79 -1.36
C GLU A 69 -16.24 -11.77 0.10
N ARG A 70 -17.57 -11.73 0.33
CA ARG A 70 -18.17 -11.69 1.68
C ARG A 70 -17.75 -12.89 2.52
N GLY A 71 -17.63 -14.08 1.90
CA GLY A 71 -17.18 -15.30 2.56
C GLY A 71 -15.85 -15.12 3.27
N VAL A 72 -14.87 -14.51 2.59
CA VAL A 72 -13.55 -14.21 3.17
C VAL A 72 -13.64 -13.38 4.45
N ILE A 73 -14.50 -12.36 4.45
CA ILE A 73 -14.72 -11.52 5.63
C ILE A 73 -15.41 -12.32 6.74
N GLY A 74 -16.40 -13.16 6.38
CA GLY A 74 -17.09 -14.06 7.30
C GLY A 74 -16.14 -15.03 8.00
N ASP A 75 -15.29 -15.72 7.26
CA ASP A 75 -14.31 -16.68 7.78
C ASP A 75 -13.39 -16.05 8.83
N TRP A 76 -12.86 -14.86 8.53
CA TRP A 76 -12.00 -14.13 9.46
C TRP A 76 -12.77 -13.65 10.72
N ALA A 77 -14.01 -13.22 10.55
CA ALA A 77 -14.85 -12.82 11.70
C ALA A 77 -15.18 -14.03 12.60
N GLU A 78 -15.44 -15.19 12.02
CA GLU A 78 -15.66 -16.44 12.76
C GLU A 78 -14.40 -16.89 13.50
N LEU A 79 -13.25 -16.85 12.82
CA LEU A 79 -11.96 -17.18 13.45
C LEU A 79 -11.67 -16.26 14.64
N ALA A 80 -11.86 -14.95 14.49
CA ALA A 80 -11.66 -14.00 15.58
C ALA A 80 -12.57 -14.31 16.76
N ARG A 81 -13.85 -14.63 16.50
CA ARG A 81 -14.82 -15.03 17.53
C ARG A 81 -14.39 -16.31 18.24
N ALA A 82 -13.96 -17.33 17.49
CA ALA A 82 -13.49 -18.60 18.06
C ALA A 82 -12.27 -18.43 18.97
N LEU A 83 -11.41 -17.44 18.66
CA LEU A 83 -10.24 -17.08 19.49
C LEU A 83 -10.57 -16.13 20.65
N GLY A 84 -11.82 -15.78 20.88
CA GLY A 84 -12.24 -14.84 21.92
C GLY A 84 -11.78 -13.41 21.70
N LEU A 85 -11.47 -13.03 20.44
CA LEU A 85 -11.03 -11.70 20.07
C LEU A 85 -12.22 -10.80 19.69
N GLY A 86 -12.18 -9.54 20.12
CA GLY A 86 -13.15 -8.52 19.72
C GLY A 86 -12.73 -7.89 18.39
N LEU A 87 -13.17 -8.44 17.29
CA LEU A 87 -12.90 -7.87 15.97
C LEU A 87 -13.59 -6.50 15.82
N VAL A 88 -12.79 -5.44 15.69
CA VAL A 88 -13.28 -4.07 15.54
C VAL A 88 -13.48 -3.72 14.07
N SER A 89 -12.49 -4.08 13.24
CA SER A 89 -12.51 -3.81 11.81
C SER A 89 -11.65 -4.83 11.06
N ILE A 90 -11.96 -4.96 9.78
CA ILE A 90 -11.12 -5.65 8.80
C ILE A 90 -10.74 -4.59 7.77
N ASP A 91 -9.46 -4.45 7.50
CA ASP A 91 -8.93 -3.42 6.62
C ASP A 91 -7.86 -3.99 5.69
N LEU A 92 -7.44 -3.22 4.70
CA LEU A 92 -6.37 -3.62 3.80
C LEU A 92 -5.00 -3.19 4.33
N ALA A 93 -4.01 -4.06 4.23
CA ALA A 93 -2.63 -3.71 4.52
C ALA A 93 -2.16 -2.47 3.72
N ALA A 94 -2.52 -2.40 2.43
CA ALA A 94 -2.25 -1.25 1.58
C ALA A 94 -2.89 0.06 2.10
N ALA A 95 -4.11 0.00 2.62
CA ALA A 95 -4.79 1.15 3.20
C ALA A 95 -4.07 1.66 4.46
N GLY A 96 -3.54 0.76 5.28
CA GLY A 96 -2.68 1.13 6.41
C GLY A 96 -1.47 1.93 5.97
N LEU A 97 -0.69 1.44 4.99
CA LEU A 97 0.47 2.18 4.48
C LEU A 97 0.09 3.55 3.91
N ILE A 98 -1.03 3.64 3.19
CA ILE A 98 -1.50 4.91 2.63
C ILE A 98 -1.84 5.91 3.75
N ARG A 99 -2.52 5.47 4.82
CA ARG A 99 -2.80 6.32 5.99
C ARG A 99 -1.53 6.77 6.68
N LEU A 100 -0.59 5.85 6.90
CA LEU A 100 0.72 6.18 7.48
C LEU A 100 1.41 7.30 6.70
N VAL A 101 1.60 7.12 5.39
CA VAL A 101 2.26 8.12 4.54
C VAL A 101 1.54 9.47 4.56
N ARG A 102 0.22 9.49 4.57
CA ARG A 102 -0.58 10.73 4.63
C ARG A 102 -0.47 11.44 5.98
N ALA A 103 -0.35 10.68 7.06
CA ALA A 103 -0.19 11.23 8.41
C ALA A 103 1.19 11.86 8.64
N LEU A 104 2.22 11.43 7.90
CA LEU A 104 3.60 11.87 8.05
C LEU A 104 3.91 13.10 7.18
N PRO A 105 4.06 14.32 7.76
CA PRO A 105 4.27 15.56 7.00
C PRO A 105 5.53 15.53 6.14
N GLU A 106 6.59 14.85 6.59
CA GLU A 106 7.87 14.71 5.90
C GLU A 106 7.77 14.04 4.53
N HIS A 107 6.67 13.31 4.27
CA HIS A 107 6.42 12.65 2.99
C HIS A 107 5.58 13.48 2.00
N ARG A 108 4.92 14.54 2.46
CA ARG A 108 3.97 15.34 1.63
C ARG A 108 4.59 16.02 0.41
N GLN A 109 5.89 16.25 0.42
CA GLN A 109 6.60 16.89 -0.69
C GLN A 109 7.54 15.93 -1.43
N ARG A 110 7.56 14.66 -1.05
CA ARG A 110 8.45 13.66 -1.62
C ARG A 110 7.71 12.73 -2.57
N THR A 111 8.39 12.38 -3.64
CA THR A 111 7.96 11.32 -4.56
C THR A 111 8.90 10.14 -4.39
N PHE A 112 8.34 8.99 -4.06
CA PHE A 112 9.11 7.81 -3.65
C PHE A 112 8.37 6.50 -3.89
N LEU A 113 9.15 5.42 -3.91
CA LEU A 113 8.66 4.05 -3.86
C LEU A 113 8.83 3.46 -2.46
N VAL A 114 7.88 2.64 -2.03
CA VAL A 114 8.01 1.78 -0.85
C VAL A 114 7.94 0.33 -1.29
N LEU A 115 8.94 -0.46 -0.95
CA LEU A 115 8.97 -1.89 -1.16
C LEU A 115 8.70 -2.61 0.16
N VAL A 116 7.71 -3.48 0.18
CA VAL A 116 7.35 -4.27 1.37
C VAL A 116 7.39 -5.75 1.02
N PRO A 117 8.28 -6.53 1.65
CA PRO A 117 8.29 -7.98 1.51
C PRO A 117 7.10 -8.60 2.26
N GLU A 118 6.37 -9.48 1.58
CA GLU A 118 5.19 -10.17 2.13
C GLU A 118 5.33 -11.67 1.88
N GLY A 119 6.09 -12.35 2.72
CA GLY A 119 6.36 -13.77 2.54
C GLY A 119 7.04 -14.06 1.20
N GLY A 120 6.38 -14.80 0.31
CA GLY A 120 6.87 -15.10 -1.04
C GLY A 120 6.60 -14.01 -2.08
N PHE A 121 6.14 -12.82 -1.66
CA PHE A 121 5.78 -11.71 -2.55
C PHE A 121 6.54 -10.44 -2.19
N LEU A 122 6.58 -9.52 -3.14
CA LEU A 122 7.06 -8.17 -2.98
C LEU A 122 5.95 -7.22 -3.44
N SER A 123 5.52 -6.35 -2.54
CA SER A 123 4.62 -5.25 -2.84
C SER A 123 5.41 -3.96 -3.02
N ALA A 124 5.16 -3.24 -4.11
CA ALA A 124 5.75 -1.95 -4.40
C ALA A 124 4.65 -0.89 -4.48
N PHE A 125 4.82 0.19 -3.74
CA PHE A 125 3.86 1.30 -3.67
C PHE A 125 4.52 2.57 -4.16
N LEU A 126 3.90 3.25 -5.12
CA LEU A 126 4.35 4.54 -5.63
C LEU A 126 3.54 5.66 -4.99
N PHE A 127 4.25 6.61 -4.40
CA PHE A 127 3.69 7.85 -3.88
C PHE A 127 4.30 9.05 -4.62
N ASP A 128 3.43 9.96 -5.05
CA ASP A 128 3.79 11.20 -5.69
C ASP A 128 3.39 12.36 -4.77
N ARG A 129 4.39 13.02 -4.19
CA ARG A 129 4.19 14.07 -3.17
C ARG A 129 3.31 13.58 -2.01
N GLY A 130 3.58 12.38 -1.52
CA GLY A 130 2.84 11.73 -0.46
C GLY A 130 1.45 11.19 -0.85
N LEU A 131 0.99 11.41 -2.08
CA LEU A 131 -0.27 10.87 -2.57
C LEU A 131 -0.05 9.52 -3.24
N TYR A 132 -0.82 8.54 -2.84
CA TYR A 132 -0.79 7.21 -3.45
C TYR A 132 -1.15 7.27 -4.94
N ARG A 133 -0.32 6.67 -5.78
CA ARG A 133 -0.52 6.60 -7.24
C ARG A 133 -0.79 5.20 -7.73
N TYR A 134 0.01 4.24 -7.29
CA TYR A 134 0.03 2.91 -7.86
C TYR A 134 0.58 1.90 -6.86
N ALA A 135 0.13 0.65 -6.95
CA ALA A 135 0.77 -0.48 -6.31
C ALA A 135 0.88 -1.65 -7.28
N ALA A 136 1.99 -2.35 -7.18
CA ALA A 136 2.21 -3.62 -7.85
C ALA A 136 2.64 -4.67 -6.83
N ARG A 137 2.07 -5.87 -6.96
CA ARG A 137 2.47 -7.04 -6.18
C ARG A 137 2.99 -8.11 -7.11
N SER A 138 4.14 -8.65 -6.79
CA SER A 138 4.79 -9.67 -7.59
C SER A 138 5.29 -10.82 -6.74
N ARG A 139 5.22 -12.04 -7.30
CA ARG A 139 5.86 -13.19 -6.67
C ARG A 139 7.38 -13.06 -6.78
N ARG A 140 8.05 -13.31 -5.69
CA ARG A 140 9.50 -13.38 -5.59
C ARG A 140 9.97 -14.79 -5.93
N ARG A 141 11.01 -14.92 -6.71
CA ARG A 141 11.56 -16.22 -7.15
C ARG A 141 12.71 -16.70 -6.30
N GLY A 142 13.49 -15.78 -5.71
CA GLY A 142 14.66 -16.10 -4.92
C GLY A 142 14.55 -15.70 -3.44
N PRO A 143 15.43 -16.23 -2.59
CA PRO A 143 15.54 -15.81 -1.20
C PRO A 143 15.96 -14.35 -1.09
N TRP A 144 15.45 -13.63 -0.09
CA TRP A 144 15.91 -12.30 0.24
C TRP A 144 17.43 -12.24 0.48
N GLY A 145 18.05 -11.12 0.11
CA GLY A 145 19.45 -10.85 0.34
C GLY A 145 20.41 -11.60 -0.60
N THR A 146 19.89 -12.28 -1.61
CA THR A 146 20.72 -12.86 -2.67
C THR A 146 20.86 -11.90 -3.85
N PRO A 147 21.99 -11.93 -4.60
CA PRO A 147 22.16 -11.08 -5.81
C PRO A 147 21.06 -11.29 -6.84
N GLY A 148 20.59 -12.53 -7.02
CA GLY A 148 19.49 -12.83 -7.95
C GLY A 148 18.17 -12.18 -7.54
N CYS A 149 17.86 -12.16 -6.24
CA CYS A 149 16.68 -11.46 -5.72
C CYS A 149 16.83 -9.93 -5.88
N ALA A 150 18.01 -9.37 -5.63
CA ALA A 150 18.26 -7.94 -5.83
C ALA A 150 18.05 -7.53 -7.30
N GLY A 151 18.56 -8.32 -8.26
CA GLY A 151 18.33 -8.09 -9.69
C GLY A 151 16.85 -8.10 -10.07
N GLU A 152 16.07 -9.04 -9.54
CA GLU A 152 14.62 -9.13 -9.75
C GLU A 152 13.88 -7.90 -9.18
N VAL A 153 14.24 -7.48 -7.97
CA VAL A 153 13.70 -6.27 -7.33
C VAL A 153 13.97 -5.03 -8.19
N LEU A 154 15.22 -4.86 -8.62
CA LEU A 154 15.63 -3.69 -9.41
C LEU A 154 14.98 -3.67 -10.79
N GLN A 155 14.79 -4.81 -11.45
CA GLN A 155 14.06 -4.90 -12.70
C GLN A 155 12.61 -4.38 -12.53
N ARG A 156 11.97 -4.72 -11.43
CA ARG A 156 10.61 -4.25 -11.15
C ARG A 156 10.57 -2.77 -10.81
N VAL A 157 11.51 -2.30 -10.00
CA VAL A 157 11.65 -0.87 -9.71
C VAL A 157 11.87 -0.08 -10.99
N SER A 158 12.74 -0.54 -11.89
CA SER A 158 12.97 0.07 -13.21
C SER A 158 11.69 0.18 -14.02
N GLY A 159 10.88 -0.89 -14.07
CA GLY A 159 9.59 -0.86 -14.76
C GLY A 159 8.62 0.17 -14.19
N ILE A 160 8.57 0.32 -12.86
CA ILE A 160 7.71 1.33 -12.20
C ILE A 160 8.24 2.74 -12.47
N VAL A 161 9.56 2.96 -12.43
CA VAL A 161 10.19 4.24 -12.77
C VAL A 161 9.85 4.65 -14.19
N GLN A 162 9.99 3.74 -15.15
CA GLN A 162 9.66 3.99 -16.56
C GLN A 162 8.16 4.32 -16.72
N PHE A 163 7.28 3.52 -16.13
CA PHE A 163 5.84 3.77 -16.13
C PHE A 163 5.52 5.17 -15.58
N TYR A 164 6.08 5.53 -14.43
CA TYR A 164 5.84 6.82 -13.80
C TYR A 164 6.33 7.99 -14.66
N GLN A 165 7.46 7.84 -15.35
CA GLN A 165 8.00 8.85 -16.25
C GLN A 165 7.09 9.09 -17.46
N THR A 166 6.31 8.08 -17.91
CA THR A 166 5.35 8.26 -19.00
C THR A 166 4.09 9.00 -18.59
N GLU A 167 3.76 9.04 -17.30
CA GLU A 167 2.54 9.67 -16.78
C GLU A 167 2.60 11.21 -16.69
N LYS A 168 3.42 11.91 -17.43
CA LYS A 168 3.55 13.38 -17.41
C LYS A 168 3.64 13.97 -15.98
N SER A 169 4.12 13.21 -15.02
CA SER A 169 4.36 13.73 -13.68
C SER A 169 5.58 14.65 -13.73
N SER A 170 5.46 15.82 -13.15
CA SER A 170 6.56 16.79 -13.07
C SER A 170 7.47 16.58 -11.87
N HIS A 171 7.18 15.58 -11.02
CA HIS A 171 7.89 15.42 -9.76
C HIS A 171 8.95 14.31 -9.87
N PRO A 172 10.22 14.60 -9.55
CA PRO A 172 11.27 13.60 -9.62
C PRO A 172 11.04 12.51 -8.56
N LEU A 173 11.11 11.27 -9.00
CA LEU A 173 11.15 10.10 -8.12
C LEU A 173 12.56 9.97 -7.58
N THR A 174 12.76 10.14 -6.27
CA THR A 174 14.08 10.32 -5.67
C THR A 174 14.45 9.22 -4.67
N HIS A 175 13.48 8.56 -4.05
CA HIS A 175 13.74 7.63 -2.96
C HIS A 175 13.11 6.27 -3.21
N LEU A 176 13.82 5.24 -2.76
CA LEU A 176 13.37 3.86 -2.68
C LEU A 176 13.42 3.43 -1.21
N TYR A 177 12.29 3.41 -0.55
CA TYR A 177 12.17 2.97 0.85
C TYR A 177 11.91 1.47 0.93
N PHE A 178 12.55 0.84 1.91
CA PHE A 178 12.31 -0.57 2.25
C PHE A 178 11.53 -0.66 3.55
N GLY A 179 10.41 -1.36 3.54
CA GLY A 179 9.65 -1.77 4.70
C GLY A 179 9.93 -3.21 5.03
N GLY A 180 10.31 -3.48 6.29
CA GLY A 180 10.78 -4.80 6.71
C GLY A 180 12.14 -5.17 6.11
N GLY A 181 12.56 -6.39 6.34
CA GLY A 181 13.81 -6.92 5.79
C GLY A 181 15.07 -6.52 6.55
N ALA A 182 16.18 -7.15 6.19
CA ALA A 182 17.48 -6.91 6.81
C ALA A 182 18.32 -5.92 6.00
N ASP A 183 19.34 -5.36 6.63
CA ASP A 183 20.25 -4.38 6.01
C ASP A 183 20.98 -4.94 4.79
N ARG A 184 21.19 -6.27 4.75
CA ARG A 184 21.81 -6.93 3.60
C ARG A 184 20.96 -6.83 2.31
N GLU A 185 19.62 -6.84 2.42
CA GLU A 185 18.72 -6.68 1.28
C GLU A 185 18.82 -5.26 0.73
N LEU A 186 18.85 -4.30 1.64
CA LEU A 186 19.06 -2.91 1.29
C LEU A 186 20.42 -2.71 0.62
N ALA A 187 21.49 -3.23 1.21
CA ALA A 187 22.84 -3.15 0.66
C ALA A 187 22.95 -3.79 -0.73
N ALA A 188 22.29 -4.93 -0.95
CA ALA A 188 22.28 -5.60 -2.25
C ALA A 188 21.55 -4.81 -3.34
N CYS A 189 20.53 -4.01 -2.99
CA CYS A 189 19.75 -3.22 -3.95
C CYS A 189 20.29 -1.80 -4.15
N ALA A 190 21.04 -1.25 -3.20
CA ALA A 190 21.46 0.15 -3.20
C ALA A 190 22.25 0.58 -4.46
N PRO A 191 23.23 -0.20 -4.97
CA PRO A 191 23.98 0.21 -6.18
C PRO A 191 23.09 0.30 -7.42
N GLY A 192 22.18 -0.65 -7.60
CA GLY A 192 21.23 -0.65 -8.72
C GLY A 192 20.17 0.45 -8.59
N ALA A 193 19.72 0.75 -7.39
CA ALA A 193 18.82 1.87 -7.14
C ALA A 193 19.51 3.20 -7.48
N ALA A 194 20.77 3.37 -7.08
CA ALA A 194 21.58 4.56 -7.44
C ALA A 194 21.73 4.72 -8.95
N ALA A 195 21.92 3.62 -9.70
CA ALA A 195 21.97 3.64 -11.16
C ALA A 195 20.63 4.09 -11.80
N LEU A 196 19.51 3.93 -11.10
CA LEU A 196 18.18 4.43 -11.49
C LEU A 196 17.90 5.86 -10.96
N GLY A 197 18.89 6.51 -10.34
CA GLY A 197 18.75 7.83 -9.74
C GLY A 197 17.99 7.84 -8.41
N LEU A 198 17.85 6.69 -7.74
CA LEU A 198 17.11 6.53 -6.50
C LEU A 198 18.03 6.38 -5.30
N GLN A 199 17.71 7.06 -4.21
CA GLN A 199 18.33 6.85 -2.92
C GLN A 199 17.61 5.71 -2.18
N ALA A 200 18.28 4.57 -2.05
CA ALA A 200 17.73 3.41 -1.35
C ALA A 200 18.02 3.50 0.16
N GLN A 201 16.98 3.36 0.99
CA GLN A 201 17.11 3.35 2.45
C GLN A 201 15.92 2.66 3.11
N ARG A 202 16.04 2.31 4.39
CA ARG A 202 14.89 1.84 5.17
C ARG A 202 13.84 2.96 5.24
N PHE A 203 12.56 2.57 5.34
CA PHE A 203 11.52 3.55 5.61
C PHE A 203 11.86 4.29 6.91
N PRO A 204 11.94 5.63 6.91
CA PRO A 204 12.42 6.38 8.05
C PRO A 204 11.42 6.35 9.20
N ASP A 205 11.94 6.36 10.44
CA ASP A 205 11.11 6.56 11.60
C ASP A 205 10.62 8.02 11.67
N SER A 206 9.50 8.22 12.35
CA SER A 206 8.91 9.54 12.54
C SER A 206 8.69 9.82 14.03
N PRO A 207 8.99 11.02 14.50
CA PRO A 207 8.73 11.40 15.90
C PRO A 207 7.23 11.44 16.24
N LEU A 208 6.36 11.40 15.23
CA LEU A 208 4.92 11.36 15.42
C LEU A 208 4.39 9.97 15.76
N VAL A 209 5.22 8.92 15.61
CA VAL A 209 4.83 7.53 15.88
C VAL A 209 5.71 6.98 17.00
N GLN A 210 5.10 6.72 18.14
CA GLN A 210 5.78 6.06 19.24
C GLN A 210 5.73 4.56 19.05
N LEU A 211 6.90 3.94 18.94
CA LEU A 211 7.07 2.51 18.78
C LEU A 211 7.70 1.90 20.05
N PRO A 212 7.47 0.61 20.32
CA PRO A 212 8.20 -0.11 21.34
C PRO A 212 9.71 -0.05 21.09
N GLU A 213 10.50 -0.19 22.16
CA GLU A 213 11.95 -0.24 22.05
C GLU A 213 12.42 -1.36 21.11
N GLY A 214 13.35 -1.05 20.24
CA GLY A 214 13.88 -1.97 19.24
C GLY A 214 13.02 -2.16 17.98
N TRP A 215 11.88 -1.48 17.88
CA TRP A 215 11.04 -1.48 16.66
C TRP A 215 11.29 -0.22 15.83
N SER A 216 11.18 -0.37 14.50
CA SER A 216 11.18 0.75 13.56
C SER A 216 9.87 0.79 12.76
N LEU A 217 9.54 1.94 12.20
CA LEU A 217 8.39 2.05 11.27
C LEU A 217 8.52 1.10 10.09
N ALA A 218 9.75 0.88 9.61
CA ALA A 218 10.00 -0.05 8.52
C ALA A 218 9.49 -1.47 8.83
N ASP A 219 9.48 -1.89 10.10
CA ASP A 219 9.06 -3.24 10.50
C ASP A 219 7.53 -3.38 10.65
N CYS A 220 6.80 -2.27 10.75
CA CYS A 220 5.37 -2.27 11.08
C CYS A 220 4.53 -1.29 10.24
N LEU A 221 4.93 -1.00 9.01
CA LEU A 221 4.28 -0.01 8.13
C LEU A 221 2.75 -0.14 8.05
N TYR A 222 2.27 -1.35 7.82
CA TYR A 222 0.85 -1.62 7.66
C TYR A 222 0.08 -1.45 8.97
N THR A 223 0.64 -2.00 10.05
CA THR A 223 0.00 -1.99 11.38
C THR A 223 0.05 -0.61 12.00
N ALA A 224 1.16 0.12 11.87
CA ALA A 224 1.25 1.50 12.32
C ALA A 224 0.19 2.37 11.64
N GLY A 225 0.06 2.28 10.32
CA GLY A 225 -0.95 3.05 9.59
C GLY A 225 -2.39 2.61 9.84
N ALA A 226 -2.62 1.34 10.20
CA ALA A 226 -3.96 0.88 10.56
C ALA A 226 -4.47 1.44 11.90
N LEU A 227 -3.56 1.92 12.75
CA LEU A 227 -3.88 2.55 14.02
C LEU A 227 -4.01 4.09 13.91
N MET A 228 -3.79 4.65 12.70
CA MET A 228 -3.96 6.07 12.41
C MET A 228 -5.34 6.28 11.77
N ASP A 229 -6.23 6.97 12.46
CA ASP A 229 -7.54 7.40 11.95
C ASP A 229 -7.46 8.72 11.16
#